data_393c456fd5a74e10321a76d322560914
#
_entry.id   393c456fd5a74e10321a76d322560914
#
_cell.length_a   1.000
_cell.length_b   1.000
_cell.length_c   1.000
_cell.angle_alpha   90.00
_cell.angle_beta   90.00
_cell.angle_gamma   90.00
#
_symmetry.space_group_name_H-M   'P 1'
#
loop_
_entity.id
_entity.type
_entity.pdbx_description
1 polymer ?
#
loop_
_entity_poly.entity_id
_entity_poly.type
_entity_poly.pdbx_seq_one_letter_code
_entity_poly.pdbx_strand_id
1 'polypeptide(L)'
;CNLKCTGCWAAEYGHQMSMDLETLDRIITEAKALGIYMFIFSGGEPLVRKKDIIKLCEKHTDCYFLAFTNGTLIDEAFADDMLRVGNFAPAISVEGYGEETDMRRGKGTFKAVMKAMEILKRKRLLFGMSTCYHRKNVDVVGSSEYLDFMIDQGAAFVWYFTYMPVGNDAVPELMVT
;
A
#
# COMPACT_ATOMS: atom_id res chain seq x y z
N CYS A 1 3.83 -11.80 1.68
CA CYS A 1 2.64 -11.05 2.14
C CYS A 1 2.06 -11.68 3.40
N ASN A 2 1.43 -10.89 4.24
CA ASN A 2 0.77 -11.34 5.47
C ASN A 2 -0.76 -11.53 5.29
N LEU A 3 -1.30 -11.24 4.11
CA LEU A 3 -2.70 -11.47 3.73
C LEU A 3 -2.80 -12.45 2.55
N LYS A 4 -4.01 -13.01 2.36
CA LYS A 4 -4.39 -13.84 1.22
C LYS A 4 -5.62 -13.22 0.56
N CYS A 5 -5.41 -12.21 -0.26
CA CYS A 5 -6.50 -11.48 -0.91
C CYS A 5 -7.04 -12.28 -2.10
N THR A 6 -8.36 -12.30 -2.28
CA THR A 6 -9.02 -12.93 -3.41
C THR A 6 -8.56 -12.29 -4.74
N GLY A 7 -8.09 -13.11 -5.68
CA GLY A 7 -7.60 -12.66 -6.98
C GLY A 7 -6.33 -11.80 -6.91
N CYS A 8 -5.44 -12.08 -5.96
CA CYS A 8 -4.18 -11.35 -5.83
C CYS A 8 -3.16 -11.85 -6.87
N TRP A 9 -2.71 -10.98 -7.77
CA TRP A 9 -1.70 -11.29 -8.77
C TRP A 9 -0.34 -11.73 -8.16
N ALA A 10 -0.04 -11.26 -6.93
CA ALA A 10 1.21 -11.57 -6.25
C ALA A 10 1.14 -12.85 -5.38
N ALA A 11 0.00 -13.56 -5.36
CA ALA A 11 -0.19 -14.74 -4.51
C ALA A 11 0.76 -15.90 -4.84
N GLU A 12 1.15 -16.02 -6.11
CA GLU A 12 1.98 -17.13 -6.62
C GLU A 12 3.45 -17.05 -6.22
N TYR A 13 3.96 -15.86 -5.97
CA TYR A 13 5.40 -15.67 -5.83
C TYR A 13 5.97 -16.09 -4.47
N GLY A 14 5.10 -16.41 -3.51
CA GLY A 14 5.53 -16.88 -2.19
C GLY A 14 6.41 -15.86 -1.46
N HIS A 15 7.21 -16.38 -0.50
CA HIS A 15 8.14 -15.55 0.28
C HIS A 15 9.61 -15.72 -0.14
N GLN A 16 9.89 -16.54 -1.16
CA GLN A 16 11.26 -16.96 -1.49
C GLN A 16 12.02 -15.96 -2.38
N MET A 17 11.30 -15.13 -3.12
CA MET A 17 11.90 -14.16 -4.04
C MET A 17 11.80 -12.75 -3.46
N SER A 18 12.79 -12.38 -2.65
CA SER A 18 12.88 -11.04 -2.09
C SER A 18 14.29 -10.50 -2.31
N MET A 19 14.40 -9.29 -2.87
CA MET A 19 15.69 -8.60 -2.97
C MET A 19 16.23 -8.32 -1.58
N ASP A 20 17.52 -8.53 -1.35
CA ASP A 20 18.16 -8.15 -0.10
C ASP A 20 18.33 -6.63 0.01
N LEU A 21 18.69 -6.16 1.19
CA LEU A 21 18.84 -4.73 1.47
C LEU A 21 19.97 -4.09 0.65
N GLU A 22 21.06 -4.81 0.43
CA GLU A 22 22.21 -4.33 -0.33
C GLU A 22 21.84 -4.14 -1.81
N THR A 23 21.10 -5.07 -2.38
CA THR A 23 20.57 -4.97 -3.75
C THR A 23 19.62 -3.77 -3.90
N LEU A 24 18.70 -3.56 -2.96
CA LEU A 24 17.80 -2.40 -2.97
C LEU A 24 18.58 -1.09 -2.88
N ASP A 25 19.55 -1.00 -2.00
CA ASP A 25 20.41 0.17 -1.82
C ASP A 25 21.20 0.49 -3.08
N ARG A 26 21.77 -0.53 -3.73
CA ARG A 26 22.48 -0.39 -5.00
C ARG A 26 21.57 0.12 -6.12
N ILE A 27 20.35 -0.45 -6.26
CA ILE A 27 19.36 -0.01 -7.25
C ILE A 27 19.03 1.47 -7.05
N ILE A 28 18.78 1.90 -5.81
CA ILE A 28 18.49 3.31 -5.51
C ILE A 28 19.68 4.19 -5.89
N THR A 29 20.90 3.78 -5.54
CA THR A 29 22.13 4.53 -5.85
C THR A 29 22.34 4.68 -7.35
N GLU A 30 22.19 3.59 -8.12
CA GLU A 30 22.33 3.61 -9.57
C GLU A 30 21.23 4.44 -10.24
N ALA A 31 19.99 4.33 -9.76
CA ALA A 31 18.85 5.11 -10.27
C ALA A 31 19.02 6.63 -10.03
N LYS A 32 19.60 7.03 -8.90
CA LYS A 32 19.96 8.44 -8.63
C LYS A 32 20.93 9.01 -9.66
N ALA A 33 21.90 8.22 -10.10
CA ALA A 33 22.83 8.63 -11.16
C ALA A 33 22.12 8.88 -12.50
N LEU A 34 20.91 8.33 -12.68
CA LEU A 34 20.02 8.57 -13.83
C LEU A 34 19.00 9.69 -13.58
N GLY A 35 19.04 10.37 -12.44
CA GLY A 35 18.12 11.46 -12.08
C GLY A 35 16.80 10.99 -11.48
N ILE A 36 16.70 9.73 -10.99
CA ILE A 36 15.50 9.19 -10.36
C ILE A 36 15.61 9.35 -8.84
N TYR A 37 14.66 10.06 -8.24
CA TYR A 37 14.62 10.36 -6.81
C TYR A 37 13.32 9.95 -6.12
N MET A 38 12.40 9.32 -6.85
CA MET A 38 11.17 8.76 -6.29
C MET A 38 11.11 7.26 -6.52
N PHE A 39 10.91 6.51 -5.44
CA PHE A 39 10.87 5.04 -5.46
C PHE A 39 9.59 4.52 -4.85
N ILE A 40 9.06 3.46 -5.44
CA ILE A 40 7.83 2.81 -4.97
C ILE A 40 8.13 1.37 -4.58
N PHE A 41 7.94 1.06 -3.32
CA PHE A 41 7.99 -0.32 -2.84
C PHE A 41 6.66 -1.03 -3.14
N SER A 42 6.76 -2.17 -3.79
CA SER A 42 5.64 -3.03 -4.12
C SER A 42 6.02 -4.49 -3.87
N GLY A 43 5.12 -5.41 -4.13
CA GLY A 43 5.34 -6.85 -4.00
C GLY A 43 4.17 -7.53 -3.31
N GLY A 44 4.44 -8.44 -2.38
CA GLY A 44 3.40 -9.00 -1.51
C GLY A 44 2.92 -7.95 -0.50
N GLU A 45 3.67 -7.77 0.59
CA GLU A 45 3.47 -6.67 1.54
C GLU A 45 4.83 -6.07 1.91
N PRO A 46 5.13 -4.83 1.47
CA PRO A 46 6.41 -4.21 1.74
C PRO A 46 6.71 -4.02 3.23
N LEU A 47 5.69 -3.72 4.03
CA LEU A 47 5.88 -3.43 5.46
C LEU A 47 6.22 -4.65 6.32
N VAL A 48 6.22 -5.88 5.77
CA VAL A 48 6.88 -7.00 6.47
C VAL A 48 8.37 -6.75 6.64
N ARG A 49 8.93 -5.85 5.84
CA ARG A 49 10.32 -5.39 5.87
C ARG A 49 10.44 -3.90 6.25
N LYS A 50 9.50 -3.39 7.06
CA LYS A 50 9.47 -1.96 7.44
C LYS A 50 10.81 -1.44 8.01
N LYS A 51 11.57 -2.29 8.70
CA LYS A 51 12.92 -1.92 9.21
C LYS A 51 13.93 -1.65 8.09
N ASP A 52 13.89 -2.41 7.02
CA ASP A 52 14.77 -2.21 5.87
C ASP A 52 14.37 -0.96 5.08
N ILE A 53 13.06 -0.73 4.92
CA ILE A 53 12.54 0.49 4.29
C ILE A 53 13.02 1.73 5.05
N ILE A 54 12.90 1.75 6.38
CA ILE A 54 13.37 2.87 7.20
C ILE A 54 14.88 3.10 7.04
N LYS A 55 15.70 2.05 7.01
CA LYS A 55 17.14 2.17 6.75
C LYS A 55 17.45 2.79 5.39
N LEU A 56 16.69 2.43 4.35
CA LEU A 56 16.84 3.05 3.02
C LEU A 56 16.43 4.52 3.05
N CYS A 57 15.35 4.87 3.73
CA CYS A 57 14.93 6.26 3.92
C CYS A 57 16.00 7.09 4.65
N GLU A 58 16.59 6.54 5.72
CA GLU A 58 17.68 7.18 6.46
C GLU A 58 18.93 7.40 5.62
N LYS A 59 19.26 6.44 4.77
CA LYS A 59 20.45 6.51 3.93
C LYS A 59 20.28 7.45 2.73
N HIS A 60 19.09 7.47 2.13
CA HIS A 60 18.79 8.25 0.92
C HIS A 60 17.82 9.39 1.23
N THR A 61 18.28 10.34 2.06
CA THR A 61 17.45 11.49 2.52
C THR A 61 17.07 12.47 1.40
N ASP A 62 17.74 12.39 0.27
CA ASP A 62 17.46 13.15 -0.95
C ASP A 62 16.43 12.46 -1.87
N CYS A 63 15.96 11.26 -1.51
CA CYS A 63 14.93 10.52 -2.22
C CYS A 63 13.60 10.56 -1.48
N TYR A 64 12.50 10.34 -2.21
CA TYR A 64 11.19 10.13 -1.64
C TYR A 64 10.72 8.69 -1.90
N PHE A 65 10.17 8.07 -0.88
CA PHE A 65 9.73 6.68 -0.93
C PHE A 65 8.22 6.57 -0.73
N LEU A 66 7.61 5.68 -1.48
CA LEU A 66 6.22 5.32 -1.33
C LEU A 66 6.11 3.79 -1.25
N ALA A 67 5.12 3.27 -0.55
CA ALA A 67 4.81 1.86 -0.54
C ALA A 67 3.33 1.60 -0.80
N PHE A 68 3.02 0.68 -1.73
CA PHE A 68 1.70 0.07 -1.80
C PHE A 68 1.60 -0.97 -0.70
N THR A 69 0.80 -0.70 0.31
CA THR A 69 0.69 -1.55 1.51
C THR A 69 -0.76 -1.89 1.83
N ASN A 70 -0.98 -3.06 2.42
CA ASN A 70 -2.28 -3.38 2.99
C ASN A 70 -2.58 -2.64 4.31
N GLY A 71 -1.63 -1.87 4.82
CA GLY A 71 -1.77 -1.02 6.00
C GLY A 71 -1.84 -1.73 7.35
N THR A 72 -2.00 -3.06 7.39
CA THR A 72 -2.23 -3.80 8.64
C THR A 72 -1.02 -3.83 9.58
N LEU A 73 0.16 -3.48 9.08
CA LEU A 73 1.41 -3.43 9.86
C LEU A 73 1.82 -2.01 10.27
N ILE A 74 0.98 -1.01 10.00
CA ILE A 74 1.20 0.36 10.46
C ILE A 74 0.76 0.45 11.92
N ASP A 75 1.73 0.67 12.78
CA ASP A 75 1.56 0.89 14.22
C ASP A 75 2.16 2.23 14.64
N GLU A 76 2.00 2.60 15.93
CA GLU A 76 2.54 3.85 16.47
C GLU A 76 4.05 3.96 16.27
N ALA A 77 4.78 2.88 16.52
CA ALA A 77 6.24 2.87 16.41
C ALA A 77 6.70 3.11 14.96
N PHE A 78 6.03 2.48 13.99
CA PHE A 78 6.34 2.72 12.58
C PHE A 78 5.97 4.14 12.14
N ALA A 79 4.86 4.68 12.64
CA ALA A 79 4.49 6.07 12.37
C ALA A 79 5.49 7.07 12.99
N ASP A 80 6.09 6.76 14.15
CA ASP A 80 7.18 7.57 14.71
C ASP A 80 8.45 7.49 13.85
N ASP A 81 8.79 6.31 13.34
CA ASP A 81 9.88 6.15 12.37
C ASP A 81 9.62 6.95 11.10
N MET A 82 8.40 6.96 10.57
CA MET A 82 8.02 7.76 9.40
C MET A 82 8.20 9.26 9.66
N LEU A 83 7.79 9.76 10.84
CA LEU A 83 8.02 11.17 11.23
C LEU A 83 9.51 11.50 11.26
N ARG A 84 10.32 10.61 11.78
CA ARG A 84 11.75 10.80 11.95
C ARG A 84 12.49 10.84 10.60
N VAL A 85 12.14 9.98 9.66
CA VAL A 85 12.79 9.96 8.33
C VAL A 85 12.27 11.05 7.40
N GLY A 86 10.97 11.38 7.46
CA GLY A 86 10.34 12.49 6.75
C GLY A 86 10.18 12.33 5.24
N ASN A 87 10.66 11.23 4.65
CA ASN A 87 10.70 11.00 3.20
C ASN A 87 9.97 9.72 2.76
N PHE A 88 8.98 9.27 3.53
CA PHE A 88 8.18 8.08 3.24
C PHE A 88 6.69 8.36 3.37
N ALA A 89 5.88 7.85 2.43
CA ALA A 89 4.43 7.83 2.52
C ALA A 89 3.84 6.47 2.09
N PRO A 90 2.84 5.93 2.81
CA PRO A 90 2.11 4.75 2.36
C PRO A 90 0.94 5.13 1.45
N ALA A 91 0.68 4.33 0.43
CA ALA A 91 -0.58 4.23 -0.28
C ALA A 91 -1.30 2.99 0.24
N ILE A 92 -2.29 3.20 1.10
CA ILE A 92 -2.95 2.12 1.84
C ILE A 92 -4.02 1.49 0.97
N SER A 93 -3.96 0.17 0.85
CA SER A 93 -4.90 -0.59 0.04
C SER A 93 -6.26 -0.72 0.75
N VAL A 94 -7.30 -0.20 0.11
CA VAL A 94 -8.68 -0.24 0.57
C VAL A 94 -9.62 -0.35 -0.62
N GLU A 95 -10.68 -1.18 -0.51
CA GLU A 95 -11.50 -1.59 -1.66
C GLU A 95 -12.95 -1.06 -1.61
N GLY A 96 -13.22 -0.10 -0.77
CA GLY A 96 -14.55 0.41 -0.40
C GLY A 96 -14.69 0.46 1.11
N TYR A 97 -15.89 0.31 1.61
CA TYR A 97 -16.15 0.21 3.05
C TYR A 97 -15.80 -1.17 3.61
N GLY A 98 -16.34 -1.51 4.78
CA GLY A 98 -16.00 -2.76 5.48
C GLY A 98 -16.35 -4.02 4.71
N GLU A 99 -17.49 -4.03 4.03
CA GLU A 99 -17.97 -5.20 3.29
C GLU A 99 -17.07 -5.48 2.08
N GLU A 100 -16.84 -4.50 1.23
CA GLU A 100 -16.05 -4.64 0.00
C GLU A 100 -14.58 -4.95 0.31
N THR A 101 -14.01 -4.25 1.29
CA THR A 101 -12.63 -4.45 1.70
C THR A 101 -12.43 -5.83 2.32
N ASP A 102 -13.26 -6.22 3.27
CA ASP A 102 -13.14 -7.50 3.96
C ASP A 102 -13.46 -8.69 3.05
N MET A 103 -14.40 -8.53 2.10
CA MET A 103 -14.71 -9.55 1.10
C MET A 103 -13.48 -9.95 0.28
N ARG A 104 -12.68 -8.99 -0.17
CA ARG A 104 -11.50 -9.26 -1.00
C ARG A 104 -10.23 -9.54 -0.19
N ARG A 105 -10.03 -8.81 0.91
CA ARG A 105 -8.76 -8.81 1.67
C ARG A 105 -8.78 -9.65 2.93
N GLY A 106 -9.94 -10.13 3.33
CA GLY A 106 -10.15 -10.93 4.53
C GLY A 106 -10.77 -10.13 5.67
N LYS A 107 -11.57 -10.82 6.46
CA LYS A 107 -12.35 -10.25 7.57
C LYS A 107 -11.47 -9.49 8.57
N GLY A 108 -11.88 -8.27 8.89
CA GLY A 108 -11.19 -7.39 9.84
C GLY A 108 -10.10 -6.52 9.23
N THR A 109 -9.80 -6.66 7.93
CA THR A 109 -8.81 -5.83 7.24
C THR A 109 -9.25 -4.37 7.22
N PHE A 110 -10.52 -4.06 6.93
CA PHE A 110 -11.02 -2.69 6.95
C PHE A 110 -10.80 -2.01 8.31
N LYS A 111 -11.11 -2.71 9.39
CA LYS A 111 -10.89 -2.17 10.76
C LYS A 111 -9.42 -1.86 11.01
N ALA A 112 -8.51 -2.72 10.54
CA ALA A 112 -7.06 -2.50 10.68
C ALA A 112 -6.59 -1.31 9.84
N VAL A 113 -7.12 -1.16 8.62
CA VAL A 113 -6.84 -0.01 7.74
C VAL A 113 -7.31 1.30 8.35
N MET A 114 -8.55 1.35 8.88
CA MET A 114 -9.06 2.56 9.54
C MET A 114 -8.21 2.95 10.76
N LYS A 115 -7.78 1.98 11.55
CA LYS A 115 -6.85 2.24 12.67
C LYS A 115 -5.51 2.80 12.19
N ALA A 116 -4.95 2.27 11.10
CA ALA A 116 -3.71 2.77 10.52
C ALA A 116 -3.87 4.23 10.04
N MET A 117 -4.95 4.54 9.33
CA MET A 117 -5.26 5.91 8.87
C MET A 117 -5.45 6.87 10.05
N GLU A 118 -6.13 6.45 11.12
CA GLU A 118 -6.29 7.24 12.34
C GLU A 118 -4.93 7.60 12.97
N ILE A 119 -4.01 6.65 13.07
CA ILE A 119 -2.66 6.88 13.60
C ILE A 119 -1.92 7.91 12.73
N LEU A 120 -1.93 7.72 11.41
CA LEU A 120 -1.26 8.60 10.47
C LEU A 120 -1.85 10.02 10.49
N LYS A 121 -3.18 10.14 10.47
CA LYS A 121 -3.89 11.43 10.53
C LYS A 121 -3.56 12.18 11.83
N ARG A 122 -3.61 11.52 12.97
CA ARG A 122 -3.29 12.12 14.27
C ARG A 122 -1.86 12.64 14.33
N LYS A 123 -0.92 11.93 13.72
CA LYS A 123 0.48 12.33 13.61
C LYS A 123 0.77 13.29 12.45
N ARG A 124 -0.25 13.68 11.68
CA ARG A 124 -0.14 14.56 10.50
C ARG A 124 0.84 14.06 9.45
N LEU A 125 0.92 12.75 9.30
CA LEU A 125 1.73 12.10 8.29
C LEU A 125 1.00 12.06 6.94
N LEU A 126 1.75 12.29 5.86
CA LEU A 126 1.24 12.14 4.51
C LEU A 126 0.96 10.66 4.22
N PHE A 127 -0.23 10.37 3.74
CA PHE A 127 -0.60 9.07 3.21
C PHE A 127 -1.70 9.21 2.15
N GLY A 128 -1.83 8.20 1.34
CA GLY A 128 -2.92 8.08 0.39
C GLY A 128 -3.55 6.71 0.41
N MET A 129 -4.41 6.46 -0.54
CA MET A 129 -5.00 5.15 -0.74
C MET A 129 -4.68 4.57 -2.11
N SER A 130 -4.75 3.24 -2.19
CA SER A 130 -4.64 2.44 -3.38
C SER A 130 -5.86 1.54 -3.46
N THR A 131 -6.68 1.72 -4.49
CA THR A 131 -7.95 1.01 -4.64
C THR A 131 -7.95 0.20 -5.92
N CYS A 132 -8.05 -1.12 -5.79
CA CYS A 132 -8.29 -2.00 -6.91
C CYS A 132 -9.81 -2.08 -7.13
N TYR A 133 -10.32 -1.38 -8.16
CA TYR A 133 -11.73 -1.45 -8.47
C TYR A 133 -12.06 -2.67 -9.34
N HIS A 134 -13.20 -3.27 -9.04
CA HIS A 134 -13.72 -4.46 -9.69
C HIS A 134 -15.25 -4.44 -9.72
N ARG A 135 -15.86 -5.40 -10.42
CA ARG A 135 -17.33 -5.45 -10.61
C ARG A 135 -18.15 -5.31 -9.32
N LYS A 136 -17.64 -5.82 -8.17
CA LYS A 136 -18.39 -5.82 -6.91
C LYS A 136 -18.20 -4.58 -6.04
N ASN A 137 -17.30 -3.66 -6.42
CA ASN A 137 -17.05 -2.46 -5.62
C ASN A 137 -17.02 -1.16 -6.45
N VAL A 138 -17.11 -1.26 -7.79
CA VAL A 138 -16.94 -0.09 -8.67
C VAL A 138 -17.93 1.03 -8.36
N ASP A 139 -19.17 0.70 -8.03
CA ASP A 139 -20.21 1.70 -7.70
C ASP A 139 -19.91 2.40 -6.36
N VAL A 140 -19.34 1.68 -5.40
CA VAL A 140 -18.94 2.24 -4.10
C VAL A 140 -17.71 3.12 -4.25
N VAL A 141 -16.62 2.58 -4.80
CA VAL A 141 -15.34 3.30 -4.85
C VAL A 141 -15.31 4.43 -5.88
N GLY A 142 -16.26 4.43 -6.83
CA GLY A 142 -16.49 5.50 -7.79
C GLY A 142 -17.43 6.60 -7.30
N SER A 143 -18.01 6.47 -6.11
CA SER A 143 -18.93 7.48 -5.56
C SER A 143 -18.20 8.66 -4.91
N SER A 144 -18.84 9.82 -4.96
CA SER A 144 -18.32 11.03 -4.27
C SER A 144 -18.29 10.82 -2.76
N GLU A 145 -19.30 10.15 -2.22
CA GLU A 145 -19.44 9.87 -0.79
C GLU A 145 -18.29 9.04 -0.24
N TYR A 146 -17.80 8.06 -1.04
CA TYR A 146 -16.63 7.28 -0.65
C TYR A 146 -15.34 8.11 -0.69
N LEU A 147 -15.19 8.96 -1.70
CA LEU A 147 -14.04 9.88 -1.78
C LEU A 147 -14.03 10.86 -0.61
N ASP A 148 -15.16 11.49 -0.32
CA ASP A 148 -15.30 12.41 0.80
C ASP A 148 -14.97 11.71 2.13
N PHE A 149 -15.48 10.49 2.31
CA PHE A 149 -15.15 9.68 3.48
C PHE A 149 -13.64 9.44 3.60
N MET A 150 -12.93 9.12 2.51
CA MET A 150 -11.48 8.88 2.54
C MET A 150 -10.69 10.17 2.77
N ILE A 151 -11.14 11.29 2.24
CA ILE A 151 -10.58 12.62 2.54
C ILE A 151 -10.74 12.94 4.03
N ASP A 152 -11.91 12.65 4.58
CA ASP A 152 -12.19 12.81 6.02
C ASP A 152 -11.31 11.90 6.89
N GLN A 153 -10.90 10.72 6.39
CA GLN A 153 -9.90 9.91 7.08
C GLN A 153 -8.49 10.51 7.01
N GLY A 154 -8.25 11.48 6.13
CA GLY A 154 -6.97 12.18 5.97
C GLY A 154 -6.14 11.72 4.77
N ALA A 155 -6.70 10.93 3.86
CA ALA A 155 -6.02 10.54 2.62
C ALA A 155 -5.82 11.76 1.72
N ALA A 156 -4.58 11.98 1.27
CA ALA A 156 -4.20 13.13 0.45
C ALA A 156 -4.15 12.83 -1.05
N PHE A 157 -4.11 11.57 -1.42
CA PHE A 157 -4.10 11.12 -2.82
C PHE A 157 -4.72 9.73 -2.93
N VAL A 158 -5.13 9.37 -4.16
CA VAL A 158 -5.65 8.03 -4.47
C VAL A 158 -5.08 7.54 -5.78
N TRP A 159 -4.77 6.23 -5.83
CA TRP A 159 -4.52 5.50 -7.06
C TRP A 159 -5.57 4.42 -7.25
N TYR A 160 -6.24 4.47 -8.41
CA TYR A 160 -7.18 3.46 -8.84
C TYR A 160 -6.51 2.49 -9.80
N PHE A 161 -6.62 1.20 -9.49
CA PHE A 161 -6.15 0.11 -10.36
C PHE A 161 -7.34 -0.72 -10.82
N THR A 162 -7.42 -0.96 -12.11
CA THR A 162 -8.39 -1.91 -12.66
C THR A 162 -7.99 -3.32 -12.22
N TYR A 163 -8.94 -4.09 -11.71
CA TYR A 163 -8.71 -5.50 -11.47
C TYR A 163 -8.42 -6.23 -12.78
N MET A 164 -7.30 -6.92 -12.84
CA MET A 164 -6.91 -7.81 -13.93
C MET A 164 -6.78 -9.24 -13.41
N PRO A 165 -7.45 -10.23 -14.03
CA PRO A 165 -7.39 -11.63 -13.64
C PRO A 165 -6.09 -12.26 -14.13
N VAL A 166 -5.00 -12.02 -13.41
CA VAL A 166 -3.67 -12.53 -13.71
C VAL A 166 -3.25 -13.50 -12.60
N GLY A 167 -2.56 -14.57 -13.00
CA GLY A 167 -2.04 -15.57 -12.08
C GLY A 167 -2.99 -16.72 -11.80
N ASN A 168 -2.52 -17.70 -11.02
CA ASN A 168 -3.28 -18.93 -10.74
C ASN A 168 -4.54 -18.70 -9.90
N ASP A 169 -4.53 -17.65 -9.05
CA ASP A 169 -5.66 -17.28 -8.20
C ASP A 169 -6.59 -16.22 -8.87
N ALA A 170 -6.51 -16.09 -10.20
CA ALA A 170 -7.36 -15.18 -10.96
C ALA A 170 -8.85 -15.48 -10.78
N VAL A 171 -9.66 -14.44 -10.60
CA VAL A 171 -11.12 -14.52 -10.44
C VAL A 171 -11.78 -13.69 -11.53
N PRO A 172 -12.04 -14.26 -12.72
CA PRO A 172 -12.60 -13.53 -13.88
C PRO A 172 -13.90 -12.77 -13.58
N GLU A 173 -14.70 -13.27 -12.64
CA GLU A 173 -15.97 -12.69 -12.20
C GLU A 173 -15.80 -11.30 -11.53
N LEU A 174 -14.59 -10.94 -11.13
CA LEU A 174 -14.27 -9.62 -10.60
C LEU A 174 -13.97 -8.58 -11.69
N MET A 175 -13.80 -8.98 -12.94
CA MET A 175 -13.56 -8.03 -14.03
C MET A 175 -14.71 -7.04 -14.18
N VAL A 176 -14.37 -5.78 -14.39
CA VAL A 176 -15.32 -4.74 -14.80
C VAL A 176 -15.52 -4.90 -16.32
N THR A 177 -16.76 -5.01 -16.74
CA THR A 177 -17.15 -5.10 -18.18
C THR A 177 -17.66 -3.75 -18.64
#